data_b3d0aee6d3530e33cc21e331c1d0e026
#
_entry.id   b3d0aee6d3530e33cc21e331c1d0e026
#
_cell.length_a   1.000
_cell.length_b   1.000
_cell.length_c   1.000
_cell.angle_alpha   90.00
_cell.angle_beta   90.00
_cell.angle_gamma   90.00
#
_symmetry.space_group_name_H-M   'P 1'
#
loop_
_entity.id
_entity.type
_entity.pdbx_description
1 polymer ?
#
loop_
_entity_poly.entity_id
_entity_poly.type
_entity_poly.pdbx_seq_one_letter_code
_entity_poly.pdbx_strand_id
1 'polypeptide(L)'
;MTEKVFQPTPDFAKNAHANKEKYELMYTESVSNPDAFWGEHGKRIDWITPFTKVKNTSFEYPNISIKWYEDGELNVCENCVDRHLESR
;
A
#
# COMPACT_ATOMS: atom_id res chain seq x y z
N MET A 1 -30.83 0.82 2.80
CA MET A 1 -30.66 -0.43 2.05
C MET A 1 -29.36 -1.11 2.44
N THR A 2 -29.45 -2.37 2.77
CA THR A 2 -28.26 -3.12 3.17
C THR A 2 -27.81 -4.01 2.02
N GLU A 3 -26.53 -3.93 1.70
CA GLU A 3 -25.95 -4.81 0.72
C GLU A 3 -25.69 -6.18 1.34
N LYS A 4 -25.84 -7.21 0.52
CA LYS A 4 -25.60 -8.57 0.98
C LYS A 4 -24.10 -8.84 1.04
N VAL A 5 -23.62 -9.26 2.20
CA VAL A 5 -22.22 -9.60 2.41
C VAL A 5 -22.03 -11.10 2.27
N PHE A 6 -21.08 -11.50 1.43
CA PHE A 6 -20.76 -12.90 1.20
C PHE A 6 -19.44 -13.23 1.93
N GLN A 7 -19.52 -14.18 2.85
CA GLN A 7 -18.34 -14.61 3.58
C GLN A 7 -17.50 -15.57 2.73
N PRO A 8 -16.17 -15.46 2.76
CA PRO A 8 -15.31 -16.40 2.03
C PRO A 8 -15.36 -17.78 2.66
N THR A 9 -15.10 -18.80 1.87
CA THR A 9 -14.98 -20.15 2.41
C THR A 9 -13.75 -20.25 3.29
N PRO A 10 -13.74 -21.15 4.31
CA PRO A 10 -12.58 -21.29 5.19
C PRO A 10 -11.27 -21.60 4.46
N ASP A 11 -11.34 -22.46 3.45
CA ASP A 11 -10.13 -22.82 2.68
C ASP A 11 -9.59 -21.64 1.90
N PHE A 12 -10.48 -20.84 1.30
CA PHE A 12 -10.05 -19.67 0.54
C PHE A 12 -9.41 -18.63 1.47
N ALA A 13 -10.02 -18.40 2.63
CA ALA A 13 -9.51 -17.44 3.60
C ALA A 13 -8.15 -17.88 4.16
N LYS A 14 -7.97 -19.18 4.40
CA LYS A 14 -6.73 -19.75 4.95
C LYS A 14 -5.55 -19.51 4.01
N ASN A 15 -5.79 -19.63 2.71
CA ASN A 15 -4.72 -19.52 1.71
C ASN A 15 -4.49 -18.09 1.22
N ALA A 16 -5.27 -17.13 1.69
CA ALA A 16 -5.12 -15.73 1.32
C ALA A 16 -3.97 -15.08 2.10
N HIS A 17 -3.29 -14.12 1.48
CA HIS A 17 -2.23 -13.36 2.15
C HIS A 17 -2.74 -12.49 3.28
N ALA A 18 -4.01 -12.10 3.21
CA ALA A 18 -4.64 -11.29 4.26
C ALA A 18 -6.03 -11.85 4.54
N ASN A 19 -6.31 -12.13 5.80
CA ASN A 19 -7.64 -12.50 6.27
C ASN A 19 -8.28 -11.27 6.93
N LYS A 20 -9.50 -11.45 7.48
CA LYS A 20 -10.23 -10.35 8.11
C LYS A 20 -9.45 -9.73 9.27
N GLU A 21 -8.86 -10.56 10.12
CA GLU A 21 -8.11 -10.07 11.29
C GLU A 21 -6.87 -9.28 10.86
N LYS A 22 -6.14 -9.79 9.89
CA LYS A 22 -4.96 -9.12 9.36
C LYS A 22 -5.34 -7.80 8.68
N TYR A 23 -6.44 -7.81 7.94
CA TYR A 23 -6.95 -6.60 7.29
C TYR A 23 -7.27 -5.51 8.33
N GLU A 24 -7.96 -5.88 9.40
CA GLU A 24 -8.33 -4.92 10.45
C GLU A 24 -7.09 -4.33 11.14
N LEU A 25 -6.09 -5.16 11.41
CA LEU A 25 -4.83 -4.70 11.99
C LEU A 25 -4.10 -3.73 11.07
N MET A 26 -3.99 -4.09 9.78
CA MET A 26 -3.32 -3.25 8.79
C MET A 26 -4.07 -1.93 8.59
N TYR A 27 -5.40 -1.99 8.52
CA TYR A 27 -6.21 -0.79 8.36
C TYR A 27 -6.05 0.14 9.55
N THR A 28 -6.10 -0.39 10.76
CA THR A 28 -5.93 0.40 11.97
C THR A 28 -4.58 1.09 11.98
N GLU A 29 -3.52 0.37 11.62
CA GLU A 29 -2.18 0.93 11.55
C GLU A 29 -2.08 2.01 10.46
N SER A 30 -2.71 1.79 9.31
CA SER A 30 -2.67 2.76 8.21
C SER A 30 -3.32 4.09 8.57
N VAL A 31 -4.33 4.06 9.44
CA VAL A 31 -5.03 5.27 9.89
C VAL A 31 -4.30 5.94 11.05
N SER A 32 -3.83 5.15 12.02
CA SER A 32 -3.21 5.69 13.23
C SER A 32 -1.75 6.11 13.03
N ASN A 33 -1.03 5.44 12.13
CA ASN A 33 0.37 5.74 11.85
C ASN A 33 0.69 5.60 10.36
N PRO A 34 0.10 6.48 9.51
CA PRO A 34 0.22 6.33 8.05
C PRO A 34 1.64 6.43 7.53
N ASP A 35 2.46 7.29 8.08
CA ASP A 35 3.83 7.45 7.59
C ASP A 35 4.66 6.18 7.76
N ALA A 36 4.58 5.55 8.92
CA ALA A 36 5.30 4.30 9.16
C ALA A 36 4.75 3.16 8.34
N PHE A 37 3.42 3.04 8.27
CA PHE A 37 2.76 1.97 7.53
C PHE A 37 3.07 2.04 6.04
N TRP A 38 2.84 3.19 5.41
CA TRP A 38 3.07 3.35 3.98
C TRP A 38 4.55 3.44 3.63
N GLY A 39 5.38 3.90 4.55
CA GLY A 39 6.81 3.88 4.36
C GLY A 39 7.36 2.47 4.25
N GLU A 40 6.88 1.57 5.10
CA GLU A 40 7.29 0.17 5.06
C GLU A 40 6.77 -0.53 3.80
N HIS A 41 5.49 -0.33 3.47
CA HIS A 41 4.91 -0.95 2.28
C HIS A 41 5.48 -0.39 0.98
N GLY A 42 5.88 0.88 0.98
CA GLY A 42 6.53 1.48 -0.18
C GLY A 42 7.87 0.84 -0.52
N LYS A 43 8.51 0.19 0.45
CA LYS A 43 9.80 -0.48 0.24
C LYS A 43 9.66 -1.85 -0.45
N ARG A 44 8.45 -2.34 -0.63
CA ARG A 44 8.21 -3.60 -1.34
C ARG A 44 8.55 -3.54 -2.81
N ILE A 45 8.51 -2.36 -3.39
CA ILE A 45 8.84 -2.14 -4.80
C ILE A 45 10.25 -1.60 -4.91
N ASP A 46 10.85 -1.81 -6.08
CA ASP A 46 12.23 -1.37 -6.32
C ASP A 46 12.21 0.05 -6.85
N TRP A 47 12.89 0.94 -6.16
CA TRP A 47 12.98 2.36 -6.50
C TRP A 47 14.30 2.66 -7.20
N ILE A 48 14.23 3.47 -8.25
CA ILE A 48 15.44 4.04 -8.87
C ILE A 48 16.03 5.06 -7.91
N THR A 49 15.20 5.97 -7.44
CA THR A 49 15.55 6.93 -6.39
C THR A 49 14.58 6.72 -5.24
N PRO A 50 15.04 6.22 -4.07
CA PRO A 50 14.14 6.00 -2.95
C PRO A 50 13.50 7.28 -2.46
N PHE A 51 12.26 7.18 -2.02
CA PHE A 51 11.55 8.31 -1.44
C PHE A 51 12.13 8.63 -0.06
N THR A 52 12.11 9.91 0.31
CA THR A 52 12.48 10.36 1.65
C THR A 52 11.26 10.81 2.43
N LYS A 53 10.20 11.18 1.72
CA LYS A 53 8.97 11.66 2.33
C LYS A 53 7.79 10.81 1.84
N VAL A 54 7.11 10.16 2.77
CA VAL A 54 6.02 9.24 2.44
C VAL A 54 4.80 10.01 1.97
N LYS A 55 4.41 11.02 2.73
CA LYS A 55 3.16 11.73 2.50
C LYS A 55 3.34 13.23 2.69
N ASN A 56 2.81 13.99 1.76
CA ASN A 56 2.79 15.45 1.83
C ASN A 56 1.42 15.94 1.42
N THR A 57 0.53 16.11 2.39
CA THR A 57 -0.85 16.46 2.13
C THR A 57 -1.28 17.67 2.92
N SER A 58 -2.15 18.49 2.32
CA SER A 58 -2.77 19.62 2.97
C SER A 58 -4.20 19.77 2.48
N PHE A 59 -5.12 19.94 3.39
CA PHE A 59 -6.52 20.22 3.07
C PHE A 59 -6.92 21.63 3.47
N GLU A 60 -5.93 22.45 3.83
CA GLU A 60 -6.20 23.85 4.20
C GLU A 60 -6.38 24.73 2.97
N TYR A 61 -7.52 25.37 2.88
CA TYR A 61 -7.81 26.31 1.79
C TYR A 61 -6.97 27.58 1.96
N PRO A 62 -6.37 28.12 0.87
CA PRO A 62 -6.44 27.67 -0.52
C PRO A 62 -5.35 26.67 -0.93
N ASN A 63 -4.57 26.14 0.00
CA ASN A 63 -3.39 25.35 -0.29
C ASN A 63 -3.67 23.84 -0.19
N ILE A 64 -4.70 23.38 -0.91
CA ILE A 64 -5.04 21.96 -0.94
C ILE A 64 -4.09 21.22 -1.85
N SER A 65 -3.40 20.20 -1.31
CA SER A 65 -2.43 19.42 -2.05
C SER A 65 -2.35 18.01 -1.48
N ILE A 66 -2.26 17.02 -2.37
CA ILE A 66 -2.11 15.61 -1.96
C ILE A 66 -0.98 15.01 -2.78
N LYS A 67 0.12 14.64 -2.11
CA LYS A 67 1.28 14.04 -2.75
C LYS A 67 1.76 12.86 -1.92
N TRP A 68 2.06 11.74 -2.60
CA TRP A 68 2.60 10.54 -1.99
C TRP A 68 3.93 10.22 -2.64
N TYR A 69 4.93 9.87 -1.83
CA TYR A 69 6.26 9.48 -2.32
C TYR A 69 6.81 10.44 -3.38
N GLU A 70 6.59 11.74 -3.21
CA GLU A 70 6.81 12.74 -4.27
C GLU A 70 8.25 12.84 -4.77
N ASP A 71 9.23 12.50 -3.95
CA ASP A 71 10.64 12.53 -4.32
C ASP A 71 11.18 11.17 -4.76
N GLY A 72 10.32 10.16 -4.83
CA GLY A 72 10.72 8.84 -5.29
C GLY A 72 10.58 8.69 -6.79
N GLU A 73 11.46 7.91 -7.39
CA GLU A 73 11.41 7.56 -8.82
C GLU A 73 11.47 6.05 -8.97
N LEU A 74 10.63 5.49 -9.81
CA LEU A 74 10.61 4.06 -10.06
C LEU A 74 10.19 3.76 -11.49
N ASN A 75 10.44 2.51 -11.89
CA ASN A 75 10.04 2.00 -13.21
C ASN A 75 9.05 0.87 -13.02
N VAL A 76 7.87 1.00 -13.61
CA VAL A 76 6.81 0.01 -13.48
C VAL A 76 7.20 -1.31 -14.14
N CYS A 77 7.82 -1.26 -15.31
CA CYS A 77 8.25 -2.47 -16.01
C CYS A 77 9.26 -3.27 -15.21
N GLU A 78 10.23 -2.60 -14.59
CA GLU A 78 11.21 -3.27 -13.74
C GLU A 78 10.52 -3.98 -12.58
N ASN A 79 9.56 -3.33 -11.92
CA ASN A 79 8.87 -3.91 -10.78
C ASN A 79 7.92 -5.04 -11.16
N CYS A 80 7.27 -4.96 -12.31
CA CYS A 80 6.26 -5.93 -12.72
C CYS A 80 6.84 -7.08 -13.55
N VAL A 81 7.92 -6.86 -14.27
CA VAL A 81 8.47 -7.84 -15.21
C VAL A 81 9.91 -8.19 -14.92
N ASP A 82 10.81 -7.21 -15.00
CA ASP A 82 12.26 -7.46 -15.03
C ASP A 82 12.78 -8.14 -13.76
N ARG A 83 12.35 -7.68 -12.59
CA ARG A 83 12.83 -8.24 -11.33
C ARG A 83 12.40 -9.69 -11.08
N HIS A 84 11.42 -10.17 -11.84
CA HIS A 84 10.90 -11.53 -11.70
C HIS A 84 11.58 -12.52 -12.65
N LEU A 85 12.44 -12.05 -13.54
CA LEU A 85 13.10 -12.93 -14.51
C LEU A 85 13.97 -13.99 -13.86
N GLU A 86 14.61 -13.70 -12.74
CA GLU A 86 15.47 -14.64 -12.05
C GLU A 86 14.69 -15.69 -11.24
N SER A 87 13.47 -15.36 -10.79
CA SER A 87 12.68 -16.23 -9.93
C SER A 87 11.57 -17.00 -10.65
N ARG A 88 11.31 -16.68 -11.91
CA ARG A 88 10.20 -17.29 -12.68
C ARG A 88 10.60 -17.68 -14.08
#